data_89c70e5d75e1033d41f581821b04fae2
#
_entry.id   89c70e5d75e1033d41f581821b04fae2
#
_cell.length_a   1.000
_cell.length_b   1.000
_cell.length_c   1.000
_cell.angle_alpha   90.00
_cell.angle_beta   90.00
_cell.angle_gamma   90.00
#
_symmetry.space_group_name_H-M   'P 1'
#
loop_
_entity.id
_entity.type
_entity.pdbx_description
1 polymer ?
#
loop_
_entity_poly.entity_id
_entity_poly.type
_entity_poly.pdbx_seq_one_letter_code
_entity_poly.pdbx_strand_id
1 'polypeptide(L)'
;MKAEKTISICGHDVQMLYCAATETGFEQLANRSINVFLPGDDNENPAATGDDYIKLGIAAIIAAYAKNDQEPPVSVKDVLYEATPQEVVALITSAVELRGKWYDVPGIVEEDKKGKRGHRKNA
;
A
#
# COMPACT_ATOMS: atom_id res chain seq x y z
N MET A 1 -12.56 9.27 5.94
CA MET A 1 -11.64 8.51 6.74
C MET A 1 -10.33 8.30 6.00
N LYS A 2 -9.23 8.40 6.68
CA LYS A 2 -7.94 8.26 6.04
C LYS A 2 -7.35 6.90 6.35
N ALA A 3 -6.65 6.35 5.39
CA ALA A 3 -5.94 5.09 5.58
C ALA A 3 -4.53 5.41 6.05
N GLU A 4 -4.35 5.46 7.36
CA GLU A 4 -3.08 5.83 7.98
C GLU A 4 -2.69 4.86 9.06
N LYS A 5 -1.40 4.71 9.29
CA LYS A 5 -0.90 3.83 10.32
C LYS A 5 0.53 4.22 10.65
N THR A 6 0.96 3.92 11.87
CA THR A 6 2.35 4.12 12.29
C THR A 6 2.99 2.75 12.50
N ILE A 7 4.18 2.55 12.00
CA ILE A 7 4.94 1.32 12.24
C ILE A 7 6.35 1.67 12.66
N SER A 8 7.03 0.69 13.24
CA SER A 8 8.43 0.84 13.62
C SER A 8 9.28 0.14 12.58
N ILE A 9 10.25 0.83 12.01
CA ILE A 9 11.12 0.24 11.02
C ILE A 9 12.47 0.95 11.05
N CYS A 10 13.55 0.19 10.97
CA CYS A 10 14.92 0.71 11.00
C CYS A 10 15.17 1.64 12.20
N GLY A 11 14.58 1.30 13.35
CA GLY A 11 14.77 2.07 14.55
C GLY A 11 13.96 3.34 14.65
N HIS A 12 13.03 3.56 13.75
CA HIS A 12 12.21 4.77 13.74
C HIS A 12 10.74 4.42 13.73
N ASP A 13 9.93 5.24 14.38
CA ASP A 13 8.48 5.16 14.21
C ASP A 13 8.15 6.00 12.99
N VAL A 14 7.56 5.40 11.99
CA VAL A 14 7.26 6.09 10.75
C VAL A 14 5.77 6.01 10.46
N GLN A 15 5.27 7.03 9.82
CA GLN A 15 3.86 7.08 9.42
C GLN A 15 3.71 6.55 8.01
N MET A 16 2.58 5.91 7.77
CA MET A 16 2.20 5.46 6.44
C MET A 16 0.83 6.05 6.11
N LEU A 17 0.66 6.48 4.87
CA LEU A 17 -0.61 7.03 4.39
C LEU A 17 -0.89 6.40 3.04
N TYR A 18 -2.08 5.85 2.87
CA TYR A 18 -2.46 5.31 1.57
C TYR A 18 -3.42 6.29 0.90
N CYS A 19 -3.05 6.74 -0.27
CA CYS A 19 -3.83 7.69 -1.05
C CYS A 19 -3.36 7.59 -2.50
N ALA A 20 -3.88 8.46 -3.35
CA ALA A 20 -3.49 8.43 -4.75
C ALA A 20 -1.98 8.64 -4.92
N ALA A 21 -1.38 9.49 -4.08
CA ALA A 21 0.06 9.73 -4.16
C ALA A 21 0.85 8.46 -3.85
N THR A 22 0.31 7.59 -3.00
CA THR A 22 0.95 6.31 -2.70
C THR A 22 1.00 5.43 -3.95
N GLU A 23 -0.09 5.38 -4.70
CA GLU A 23 -0.13 4.55 -5.88
C GLU A 23 0.77 5.09 -6.99
N THR A 24 0.76 6.40 -7.18
CA THR A 24 1.67 7.03 -8.12
C THR A 24 3.12 6.79 -7.72
N GLY A 25 3.41 6.94 -6.43
CA GLY A 25 4.76 6.70 -5.92
C GLY A 25 5.20 5.26 -6.12
N PHE A 26 4.29 4.31 -5.90
CA PHE A 26 4.61 2.92 -6.15
C PHE A 26 4.99 2.71 -7.62
N GLU A 27 4.20 3.29 -8.53
CA GLU A 27 4.47 3.08 -9.95
C GLU A 27 5.83 3.66 -10.35
N GLN A 28 6.23 4.74 -9.72
CA GLN A 28 7.53 5.32 -9.98
C GLN A 28 8.66 4.47 -9.39
N LEU A 29 8.48 3.97 -8.19
CA LEU A 29 9.51 3.15 -7.54
C LEU A 29 9.67 1.80 -8.21
N ALA A 30 8.57 1.17 -8.53
CA ALA A 30 8.58 -0.20 -9.04
C ALA A 30 8.69 -0.27 -10.56
N ASN A 31 8.38 0.85 -11.23
CA ASN A 31 8.31 0.89 -12.68
C ASN A 31 7.30 -0.13 -13.20
N ARG A 32 6.18 -0.25 -12.52
CA ARG A 32 5.10 -1.17 -12.86
C ARG A 32 3.78 -0.51 -12.53
N SER A 33 2.71 -0.96 -13.19
CA SER A 33 1.38 -0.46 -12.92
C SER A 33 0.90 -0.92 -11.55
N ILE A 34 0.15 -0.07 -10.87
CA ILE A 34 -0.48 -0.42 -9.61
C ILE A 34 -1.45 -1.59 -9.80
N ASN A 35 -1.85 -1.86 -11.02
CA ASN A 35 -2.78 -2.95 -11.30
C ASN A 35 -2.21 -4.32 -10.99
N VAL A 36 -0.91 -4.43 -10.72
CA VAL A 36 -0.35 -5.71 -10.31
C VAL A 36 -0.96 -6.22 -9.02
N PHE A 37 -1.58 -5.32 -8.24
CA PHE A 37 -2.22 -5.72 -6.99
C PHE A 37 -3.67 -6.12 -7.16
N LEU A 38 -4.23 -6.00 -8.37
CA LEU A 38 -5.60 -6.41 -8.60
C LEU A 38 -5.64 -7.93 -8.72
N PRO A 39 -6.71 -8.54 -8.23
CA PRO A 39 -6.85 -9.97 -8.42
C PRO A 39 -7.05 -10.20 -9.91
N GLY A 40 -6.16 -10.90 -10.50
CA GLY A 40 -6.21 -11.02 -11.90
C GLY A 40 -6.57 -12.37 -12.37
N ASP A 41 -7.53 -12.43 -13.21
CA ASP A 41 -7.78 -13.63 -13.84
C ASP A 41 -7.33 -13.62 -15.22
N ASP A 42 -6.84 -12.54 -15.74
CA ASP A 42 -6.44 -12.57 -17.07
C ASP A 42 -4.99 -12.63 -17.05
N ASN A 43 -4.15 -12.90 -16.89
CA ASN A 43 -2.75 -13.08 -16.96
C ASN A 43 -1.99 -12.01 -17.69
N GLU A 44 -2.64 -10.91 -18.01
CA GLU A 44 -1.91 -9.84 -18.63
C GLU A 44 -1.17 -9.03 -17.60
N ASN A 45 -1.58 -9.13 -16.34
CA ASN A 45 -0.90 -8.43 -15.26
C ASN A 45 -0.33 -9.47 -14.35
N PRO A 46 0.98 -9.67 -14.38
CA PRO A 46 1.57 -10.65 -13.47
C PRO A 46 1.26 -10.28 -12.03
N ALA A 47 1.11 -11.28 -11.21
CA ALA A 47 0.82 -11.06 -9.81
C ALA A 47 1.90 -10.24 -9.16
N ALA A 48 1.54 -9.49 -8.13
CA ALA A 48 2.49 -8.71 -7.38
C ALA A 48 3.48 -9.62 -6.67
N THR A 49 4.73 -9.18 -6.61
CA THR A 49 5.78 -9.92 -5.93
C THR A 49 6.02 -9.32 -4.57
N GLY A 50 6.85 -9.98 -3.75
CA GLY A 50 7.24 -9.41 -2.47
C GLY A 50 7.90 -8.05 -2.62
N ASP A 51 8.71 -7.87 -3.65
CA ASP A 51 9.35 -6.60 -3.91
C ASP A 51 8.31 -5.51 -4.19
N ASP A 52 7.25 -5.85 -4.92
CA ASP A 52 6.18 -4.90 -5.18
C ASP A 52 5.50 -4.46 -3.89
N TYR A 53 5.24 -5.39 -2.98
CA TYR A 53 4.61 -5.05 -1.71
C TYR A 53 5.53 -4.18 -0.84
N ILE A 54 6.82 -4.44 -0.86
CA ILE A 54 7.77 -3.62 -0.12
C ILE A 54 7.74 -2.20 -0.68
N LYS A 55 7.76 -2.07 -1.99
CA LYS A 55 7.75 -0.75 -2.61
C LYS A 55 6.44 -0.03 -2.38
N LEU A 56 5.33 -0.76 -2.33
CA LEU A 56 4.06 -0.15 -2.00
C LEU A 56 4.10 0.43 -0.57
N GLY A 57 4.67 -0.32 0.37
CA GLY A 57 4.82 0.17 1.72
C GLY A 57 5.72 1.39 1.81
N ILE A 58 6.83 1.38 1.07
CA ILE A 58 7.73 2.53 1.03
C ILE A 58 7.02 3.74 0.45
N ALA A 59 6.23 3.52 -0.61
CA ALA A 59 5.47 4.63 -1.21
C ALA A 59 4.48 5.22 -0.22
N ALA A 60 3.89 4.38 0.64
CA ALA A 60 2.96 4.87 1.66
C ALA A 60 3.70 5.71 2.70
N ILE A 61 4.92 5.34 3.05
CA ILE A 61 5.73 6.15 3.97
C ILE A 61 6.05 7.49 3.33
N ILE A 62 6.50 7.46 2.08
CA ILE A 62 6.85 8.69 1.38
C ILE A 62 5.64 9.62 1.30
N ALA A 63 4.48 9.07 0.98
CA ALA A 63 3.26 9.88 0.85
C ALA A 63 2.91 10.56 2.17
N ALA A 64 3.08 9.85 3.29
CA ALA A 64 2.74 10.40 4.59
C ALA A 64 3.56 11.65 4.91
N TYR A 65 4.83 11.64 4.55
CA TYR A 65 5.72 12.75 4.87
C TYR A 65 5.68 13.84 3.81
N ALA A 66 5.54 13.46 2.54
CA ALA A 66 5.46 14.44 1.45
C ALA A 66 4.25 15.36 1.59
N LYS A 67 3.17 14.84 2.15
CA LYS A 67 1.98 15.63 2.36
C LYS A 67 2.26 16.87 3.23
N ASN A 68 3.24 16.80 4.10
CA ASN A 68 3.63 17.91 4.95
C ASN A 68 4.98 18.50 4.56
N ASP A 69 5.43 18.24 3.35
CA ASP A 69 6.71 18.74 2.83
C ASP A 69 7.88 18.32 3.72
N GLN A 70 7.80 17.11 4.26
CA GLN A 70 8.85 16.57 5.10
C GLN A 70 9.48 15.39 4.44
N GLU A 71 10.70 15.07 4.85
CA GLU A 71 11.37 13.87 4.40
C GLU A 71 11.14 12.75 5.37
N PRO A 72 10.91 11.53 4.88
CA PRO A 72 10.74 10.41 5.81
C PRO A 72 12.03 10.12 6.56
N PRO A 73 11.92 9.63 7.79
CA PRO A 73 13.12 9.33 8.58
C PRO A 73 13.90 8.11 8.08
N VAL A 74 13.31 7.36 7.13
CA VAL A 74 14.00 6.23 6.53
C VAL A 74 13.93 6.40 5.03
N SER A 75 14.98 5.98 4.34
CA SER A 75 15.03 6.06 2.89
C SER A 75 14.68 4.71 2.28
N VAL A 76 14.46 4.70 0.97
CA VAL A 76 14.25 3.44 0.25
C VAL A 76 15.41 2.50 0.52
N LYS A 77 16.62 3.03 0.48
CA LYS A 77 17.81 2.22 0.70
C LYS A 77 17.83 1.65 2.11
N ASP A 78 17.45 2.45 3.11
CA ASP A 78 17.42 1.96 4.48
C ASP A 78 16.48 0.78 4.62
N VAL A 79 15.29 0.88 4.03
CA VAL A 79 14.32 -0.20 4.13
C VAL A 79 14.82 -1.45 3.44
N LEU A 80 15.41 -1.29 2.26
CA LEU A 80 15.83 -2.45 1.48
C LEU A 80 17.04 -3.16 2.09
N TYR A 81 17.91 -2.42 2.78
CA TYR A 81 19.17 -3.01 3.24
C TYR A 81 19.27 -3.14 4.76
N GLU A 82 18.47 -2.42 5.52
CA GLU A 82 18.63 -2.39 6.96
C GLU A 82 17.44 -2.92 7.74
N ALA A 83 16.28 -3.07 7.13
CA ALA A 83 15.10 -3.53 7.86
C ALA A 83 15.23 -5.00 8.22
N THR A 84 14.74 -5.37 9.39
CA THR A 84 14.72 -6.78 9.81
C THR A 84 13.56 -7.50 9.12
N PRO A 85 13.57 -8.84 9.11
CA PRO A 85 12.46 -9.58 8.51
C PRO A 85 11.11 -9.24 9.13
N GLN A 86 11.06 -9.05 10.46
CA GLN A 86 9.80 -8.70 11.10
C GLN A 86 9.34 -7.32 10.66
N GLU A 87 10.26 -6.39 10.46
CA GLU A 87 9.91 -5.06 9.99
C GLU A 87 9.39 -5.10 8.56
N VAL A 88 9.97 -5.93 7.73
CA VAL A 88 9.51 -6.07 6.36
C VAL A 88 8.09 -6.65 6.34
N VAL A 89 7.83 -7.66 7.17
CA VAL A 89 6.50 -8.25 7.25
C VAL A 89 5.49 -7.19 7.73
N ALA A 90 5.87 -6.40 8.72
CA ALA A 90 4.98 -5.35 9.22
C ALA A 90 4.69 -4.31 8.16
N LEU A 91 5.71 -3.95 7.38
CA LEU A 91 5.56 -2.99 6.30
C LEU A 91 4.58 -3.51 5.25
N ILE A 92 4.76 -4.74 4.81
CA ILE A 92 3.91 -5.34 3.79
C ILE A 92 2.48 -5.49 4.30
N THR A 93 2.32 -6.03 5.51
CA THR A 93 1.00 -6.25 6.08
C THR A 93 0.26 -4.92 6.22
N SER A 94 0.98 -3.89 6.68
CA SER A 94 0.37 -2.57 6.85
C SER A 94 -0.03 -1.96 5.51
N ALA A 95 0.80 -2.12 4.48
CA ALA A 95 0.47 -1.59 3.17
C ALA A 95 -0.79 -2.24 2.61
N VAL A 96 -0.91 -3.56 2.76
CA VAL A 96 -2.09 -4.27 2.29
C VAL A 96 -3.33 -3.83 3.06
N GLU A 97 -3.18 -3.70 4.37
CA GLU A 97 -4.29 -3.28 5.22
C GLU A 97 -4.76 -1.87 4.86
N LEU A 98 -3.82 -0.95 4.66
CA LEU A 98 -4.17 0.43 4.32
C LEU A 98 -4.79 0.52 2.94
N ARG A 99 -4.30 -0.26 1.99
CA ARG A 99 -4.89 -0.28 0.67
C ARG A 99 -6.33 -0.74 0.74
N GLY A 100 -6.60 -1.78 1.54
CA GLY A 100 -7.96 -2.25 1.72
C GLY A 100 -8.86 -1.19 2.31
N LYS A 101 -8.36 -0.45 3.30
CA LYS A 101 -9.15 0.62 3.91
C LYS A 101 -9.44 1.74 2.91
N TRP A 102 -8.47 2.08 2.10
CA TRP A 102 -8.64 3.17 1.15
C TRP A 102 -9.67 2.82 0.09
N TYR A 103 -9.68 1.58 -0.37
CA TYR A 103 -10.65 1.16 -1.37
C TYR A 103 -12.03 0.86 -0.78
N ASP A 104 -12.13 0.79 0.53
CA ASP A 104 -13.41 0.52 1.18
C ASP A 104 -14.10 1.79 1.65
N VAL A 105 -13.86 2.89 0.95
CA VAL A 105 -14.49 4.15 1.30
C VAL A 105 -15.95 4.11 0.87
N PRO A 106 -16.89 4.48 1.76
CA PRO A 106 -18.31 4.45 1.40
C PRO A 106 -18.58 5.29 0.17
N GLY A 107 -19.43 4.78 -0.68
CA GLY A 107 -19.80 5.47 -1.90
C GLY A 107 -18.92 5.13 -3.07
N ILE A 108 -17.85 4.40 -2.86
CA ILE A 108 -16.98 4.02 -3.94
C ILE A 108 -17.08 2.54 -4.23
N VAL A 109 -17.16 1.72 -3.19
CA VAL A 109 -17.04 0.32 -3.38
C VAL A 109 -18.32 -0.41 -3.15
N GLU A 110 -19.21 0.13 -2.39
CA GLU A 110 -20.26 -0.63 -1.92
C GLU A 110 -21.24 -1.03 -2.90
N GLU A 111 -21.16 -0.61 -4.11
CA GLU A 111 -22.06 -1.12 -5.02
C GLU A 111 -21.96 -2.53 -5.20
N ASP A 112 -20.97 -3.09 -4.81
CA ASP A 112 -20.85 -4.42 -4.99
C ASP A 112 -20.96 -5.22 -3.87
N LYS A 113 -21.17 -4.80 -2.83
CA LYS A 113 -21.17 -5.63 -1.78
C LYS A 113 -22.43 -6.13 -1.51
N LYS A 114 -23.06 -5.98 -1.81
CA LYS A 114 -24.07 -6.50 -1.36
C LYS A 114 -24.45 -7.44 -2.07
N GLY A 115 -23.58 -7.05 -2.12
CA GLY A 115 -23.74 -7.59 -2.60
C GLY A 115 -23.06 -8.13 -2.74
N LYS A 116 -22.46 -7.97 -2.31
CA LYS A 116 -22.22 -8.14 -2.54
C LYS A 116 -21.68 -8.81 -2.51
N ARG A 117 -21.48 -8.94 -2.14
CA ARG A 117 -21.48 -9.29 -2.21
C ARG A 117 -21.38 -9.77 -2.67
N GLY A 118 -21.46 -9.55 -2.13
CA GLY A 118 -21.76 -9.53 -2.72
C GLY A 118 -21.55 -9.97 -3.03
N HIS A 119 -21.56 -9.91 -2.95
CA HIS A 119 -22.10 -9.98 -3.46
C HIS A 119 -22.16 -10.40 -3.84
N ARG A 120 -21.90 -10.52 -3.88
CA ARG A 120 -22.51 -10.52 -4.31
C ARG A 120 -23.09 -10.91 -4.64
N LYS A 121 -23.17 -10.81 -4.51
CA LYS A 121 -24.02 -10.81 -4.80
C LYS A 121 -24.47 -11.11 -5.15
N ASN A 122 -24.47 -10.98 -5.06
CA ASN A 122 -25.18 -10.99 -5.40
C ASN A 122 -25.31 -11.19 -5.49
N ALA A 123 -25.09 -10.98 -5.39
CA ALA A 123 -25.41 -10.93 -5.43
C ALA A 123 -25.60 -11.05 -5.48
#